data_61aa2eda54b5ce06ff21ba3b27fc59f8
#
_entry.id   61aa2eda54b5ce06ff21ba3b27fc59f8
#
_cell.length_a   1.000
_cell.length_b   1.000
_cell.length_c   1.000
_cell.angle_alpha   90.00
_cell.angle_beta   90.00
_cell.angle_gamma   90.00
#
_symmetry.space_group_name_H-M   'P 1'
#
loop_
_entity.id
_entity.type
_entity.pdbx_description
1 polymer ?
#
loop_
_entity_poly.entity_id
_entity_poly.type
_entity_poly.pdbx_seq_one_letter_code
_entity_poly.pdbx_strand_id
1 'polypeptide(L)'
;MTDAISLTETSAKFTEFLKNQKRASATILAYSNDIAQMAKFLAGKGVTAVTAINQALLEEFKADLESKGYTAKSISRKINSIKTFFRFLKTEGVVEIDPAASVAHPKYEIKPPRILSKLEYRALRDACRSDARISAIVELMLQTGIRIGEVANLRLEDYKGTEVYIKPFESHEGRTIPLNKAAREALDRYLKERPNVKEKAIFITKTGHPFLIRNIRSSIERYFDLAGIKDAKVNDLRHTWIYHHLSAGTPLVTISKLAGHKRLSTTEKYLKLVGEKKEGAVKLEEL
;
A
#
# COMPACT_ATOMS: atom_id res chain seq x y z
N MET A 1 -26.23 36.75 8.29
CA MET A 1 -25.64 35.75 9.24
C MET A 1 -25.31 34.54 8.40
N THR A 2 -24.04 34.33 8.05
CA THR A 2 -23.61 33.11 7.37
C THR A 2 -23.78 32.00 8.39
N ASP A 3 -24.74 31.08 8.15
CA ASP A 3 -24.95 29.88 8.96
C ASP A 3 -23.60 29.21 9.18
N ALA A 4 -23.29 28.97 10.47
CA ALA A 4 -22.02 28.34 10.87
C ALA A 4 -21.99 26.89 10.35
N ILE A 5 -21.40 26.70 9.15
CA ILE A 5 -21.36 25.40 8.48
C ILE A 5 -20.58 24.42 9.37
N SER A 6 -21.28 23.37 9.82
CA SER A 6 -20.74 22.37 10.73
C SER A 6 -19.59 21.57 10.09
N LEU A 7 -18.53 21.35 10.87
CA LEU A 7 -17.42 20.47 10.48
C LEU A 7 -17.89 19.02 10.21
N THR A 8 -18.92 18.56 10.92
CA THR A 8 -19.50 17.23 10.73
C THR A 8 -20.19 17.10 9.38
N GLU A 9 -21.00 18.10 9.00
CA GLU A 9 -21.70 18.11 7.71
C GLU A 9 -20.71 18.19 6.54
N THR A 10 -19.72 19.08 6.62
CA THR A 10 -18.70 19.22 5.59
C THR A 10 -17.83 17.98 5.44
N SER A 11 -17.57 17.24 6.54
CA SER A 11 -16.85 15.97 6.50
C SER A 11 -17.61 14.88 5.74
N ALA A 12 -18.94 14.84 5.88
CA ALA A 12 -19.80 13.92 5.12
C ALA A 12 -19.77 14.26 3.61
N LYS A 13 -19.95 15.53 3.24
CA LYS A 13 -19.85 16.02 1.86
C LYS A 13 -18.48 15.73 1.25
N PHE A 14 -17.40 15.89 2.01
CA PHE A 14 -16.05 15.56 1.57
C PHE A 14 -15.86 14.06 1.29
N THR A 15 -16.43 13.20 2.13
CA THR A 15 -16.41 11.75 1.89
C THR A 15 -17.11 11.39 0.58
N GLU A 16 -18.22 12.04 0.27
CA GLU A 16 -18.95 11.85 -0.97
C GLU A 16 -18.18 12.38 -2.19
N PHE A 17 -17.58 13.55 -2.07
CA PHE A 17 -16.67 14.09 -3.08
C PHE A 17 -15.53 13.13 -3.42
N LEU A 18 -14.90 12.51 -2.41
CA LEU A 18 -13.82 11.52 -2.63
C LEU A 18 -14.33 10.26 -3.37
N LYS A 19 -15.55 9.81 -3.09
CA LYS A 19 -16.20 8.69 -3.80
C LYS A 19 -16.44 9.06 -5.26
N ASN A 20 -16.98 10.24 -5.53
CA ASN A 20 -17.24 10.74 -6.88
C ASN A 20 -15.94 10.90 -7.70
N GLN A 21 -14.83 11.22 -7.04
CA GLN A 21 -13.50 11.20 -7.64
C GLN A 21 -12.92 9.79 -7.85
N LYS A 22 -13.66 8.72 -7.57
CA LYS A 22 -13.24 7.32 -7.68
C LYS A 22 -11.93 7.05 -6.92
N ARG A 23 -11.77 7.68 -5.74
CA ARG A 23 -10.62 7.39 -4.88
C ARG A 23 -10.72 5.98 -4.31
N ALA A 24 -9.58 5.35 -4.08
CA ALA A 24 -9.49 4.03 -3.45
C ALA A 24 -10.21 4.02 -2.09
N SER A 25 -10.99 2.97 -1.79
CA SER A 25 -11.76 2.83 -0.55
C SER A 25 -10.90 3.03 0.71
N ALA A 26 -9.66 2.50 0.70
CA ALA A 26 -8.71 2.69 1.79
C ALA A 26 -8.29 4.17 1.95
N THR A 27 -8.18 4.92 0.85
CA THR A 27 -7.87 6.37 0.88
C THR A 27 -9.04 7.15 1.45
N ILE A 28 -10.26 6.83 1.02
CA ILE A 28 -11.49 7.47 1.53
C ILE A 28 -11.57 7.27 3.04
N LEU A 29 -11.44 6.03 3.52
CA LEU A 29 -11.48 5.70 4.94
C LEU A 29 -10.38 6.42 5.73
N ALA A 30 -9.14 6.44 5.21
CA ALA A 30 -8.02 7.11 5.87
C ALA A 30 -8.26 8.62 5.98
N TYR A 31 -8.73 9.27 4.92
CA TYR A 31 -9.00 10.70 4.91
C TYR A 31 -10.17 11.04 5.83
N SER A 32 -11.27 10.28 5.79
CA SER A 32 -12.40 10.49 6.70
C SER A 32 -11.99 10.37 8.17
N ASN A 33 -11.17 9.37 8.51
CA ASN A 33 -10.65 9.20 9.87
C ASN A 33 -9.70 10.35 10.28
N ASP A 34 -8.89 10.86 9.36
CA ASP A 34 -7.98 11.98 9.65
C ASP A 34 -8.77 13.27 9.92
N ILE A 35 -9.81 13.55 9.12
CA ILE A 35 -10.67 14.71 9.32
C ILE A 35 -11.50 14.56 10.61
N ALA A 36 -12.01 13.37 10.90
CA ALA A 36 -12.71 13.12 12.18
C ALA A 36 -11.80 13.33 13.41
N GLN A 37 -10.52 12.94 13.31
CA GLN A 37 -9.55 13.17 14.38
C GLN A 37 -9.27 14.67 14.57
N MET A 38 -9.11 15.42 13.48
CA MET A 38 -8.96 16.88 13.52
C MET A 38 -10.23 17.52 14.13
N ALA A 39 -11.41 17.12 13.70
CA ALA A 39 -12.67 17.62 14.20
C ALA A 39 -12.82 17.40 15.72
N LYS A 40 -12.45 16.22 16.20
CA LYS A 40 -12.47 15.90 17.64
C LYS A 40 -11.52 16.81 18.44
N PHE A 41 -10.32 17.08 17.92
CA PHE A 41 -9.36 17.98 18.56
C PHE A 41 -9.91 19.40 18.62
N LEU A 42 -10.46 19.92 17.55
CA LEU A 42 -11.01 21.27 17.45
C LEU A 42 -12.25 21.45 18.32
N ALA A 43 -13.14 20.44 18.37
CA ALA A 43 -14.30 20.45 19.27
C ALA A 43 -13.88 20.55 20.75
N GLY A 44 -12.78 19.89 21.15
CA GLY A 44 -12.19 20.05 22.50
C GLY A 44 -11.70 21.46 22.80
N LYS A 45 -11.52 22.30 21.78
CA LYS A 45 -11.19 23.74 21.88
C LYS A 45 -12.39 24.66 21.67
N GLY A 46 -13.61 24.10 21.58
CA GLY A 46 -14.83 24.86 21.33
C GLY A 46 -15.02 25.30 19.86
N VAL A 47 -14.21 24.81 18.93
CA VAL A 47 -14.29 25.14 17.50
C VAL A 47 -15.06 24.05 16.76
N THR A 48 -16.29 24.35 16.35
CA THR A 48 -17.20 23.43 15.64
C THR A 48 -17.53 23.87 14.23
N ALA A 49 -17.39 25.18 13.94
CA ALA A 49 -17.61 25.74 12.63
C ALA A 49 -16.33 25.68 11.78
N VAL A 50 -16.47 25.25 10.51
CA VAL A 50 -15.35 25.12 9.60
C VAL A 50 -14.71 26.47 9.25
N THR A 51 -15.51 27.52 9.22
CA THR A 51 -15.08 28.91 8.94
C THR A 51 -14.25 29.53 10.07
N ALA A 52 -14.34 28.98 11.30
CA ALA A 52 -13.54 29.43 12.43
C ALA A 52 -12.13 28.80 12.48
N ILE A 53 -11.84 27.86 11.59
CA ILE A 53 -10.56 27.14 11.57
C ILE A 53 -9.52 28.01 10.85
N ASN A 54 -8.43 28.31 11.55
CA ASN A 54 -7.30 29.07 11.01
C ASN A 54 -6.01 28.21 11.02
N GLN A 55 -4.94 28.74 10.44
CA GLN A 55 -3.65 28.08 10.37
C GLN A 55 -3.10 27.73 11.76
N ALA A 56 -3.23 28.64 12.75
CA ALA A 56 -2.71 28.41 14.09
C ALA A 56 -3.32 27.16 14.73
N LEU A 57 -4.64 26.98 14.64
CA LEU A 57 -5.34 25.78 15.13
C LEU A 57 -4.86 24.48 14.44
N LEU A 58 -4.52 24.53 13.15
CA LEU A 58 -3.99 23.38 12.43
C LEU A 58 -2.54 23.07 12.84
N GLU A 59 -1.72 24.08 13.12
CA GLU A 59 -0.37 23.86 13.68
C GLU A 59 -0.43 23.31 15.12
N GLU A 60 -1.39 23.77 15.93
CA GLU A 60 -1.64 23.20 17.27
C GLU A 60 -2.09 21.73 17.16
N PHE A 61 -2.96 21.39 16.19
CA PHE A 61 -3.33 20.00 15.96
C PHE A 61 -2.12 19.15 15.55
N LYS A 62 -1.24 19.68 14.72
CA LYS A 62 0.00 19.02 14.34
C LYS A 62 0.89 18.77 15.56
N ALA A 63 1.07 19.77 16.43
CA ALA A 63 1.82 19.62 17.69
C ALA A 63 1.18 18.57 18.63
N ASP A 64 -0.16 18.52 18.72
CA ASP A 64 -0.88 17.48 19.46
C ASP A 64 -0.59 16.07 18.92
N LEU A 65 -0.52 15.91 17.59
CA LEU A 65 -0.14 14.64 17.00
C LEU A 65 1.32 14.25 17.33
N GLU A 66 2.23 15.20 17.35
CA GLU A 66 3.63 15.00 17.73
C GLU A 66 3.73 14.57 19.20
N SER A 67 3.01 15.25 20.10
CA SER A 67 2.97 14.92 21.54
C SER A 67 2.38 13.53 21.83
N LYS A 68 1.48 13.05 20.96
CA LYS A 68 0.90 11.69 21.00
C LYS A 68 1.79 10.62 20.36
N GLY A 69 2.99 10.96 19.95
CA GLY A 69 3.96 10.01 19.42
C GLY A 69 3.71 9.55 17.99
N TYR A 70 2.91 10.27 17.19
CA TYR A 70 2.76 9.95 15.78
C TYR A 70 4.08 10.18 15.02
N THR A 71 4.42 9.27 14.11
CA THR A 71 5.62 9.45 13.28
C THR A 71 5.45 10.62 12.31
N ALA A 72 6.54 11.32 11.98
CA ALA A 72 6.54 12.42 11.01
C ALA A 72 5.90 12.03 9.66
N LYS A 73 6.10 10.79 9.19
CA LYS A 73 5.44 10.26 8.00
C LYS A 73 3.91 10.17 8.16
N SER A 74 3.43 9.74 9.32
CA SER A 74 1.99 9.66 9.62
C SER A 74 1.36 11.05 9.70
N ILE A 75 2.04 12.00 10.35
CA ILE A 75 1.62 13.40 10.44
C ILE A 75 1.58 14.02 9.04
N SER A 76 2.61 13.83 8.22
CA SER A 76 2.65 14.33 6.83
C SER A 76 1.45 13.81 6.01
N ARG A 77 1.06 12.53 6.16
CA ARG A 77 -0.12 11.98 5.50
C ARG A 77 -1.40 12.67 5.99
N LYS A 78 -1.55 12.88 7.29
CA LYS A 78 -2.72 13.57 7.88
C LYS A 78 -2.83 15.01 7.40
N ILE A 79 -1.72 15.74 7.31
CA ILE A 79 -1.69 17.08 6.73
C ILE A 79 -2.13 17.06 5.26
N ASN A 80 -1.75 16.04 4.47
CA ASN A 80 -2.25 15.89 3.10
C ASN A 80 -3.77 15.70 3.04
N SER A 81 -4.35 14.94 3.98
CA SER A 81 -5.80 14.77 4.09
C SER A 81 -6.48 16.11 4.38
N ILE A 82 -5.95 16.87 5.34
CA ILE A 82 -6.46 18.19 5.75
C ILE A 82 -6.36 19.20 4.60
N LYS A 83 -5.21 19.28 3.92
CA LYS A 83 -5.04 20.14 2.74
C LYS A 83 -6.01 19.78 1.62
N THR A 84 -6.29 18.50 1.42
CA THR A 84 -7.27 18.06 0.42
C THR A 84 -8.68 18.46 0.82
N PHE A 85 -9.02 18.38 2.11
CA PHE A 85 -10.30 18.80 2.66
C PHE A 85 -10.52 20.30 2.51
N PHE A 86 -9.58 21.15 2.92
CA PHE A 86 -9.73 22.59 2.81
C PHE A 86 -9.72 23.09 1.35
N ARG A 87 -8.97 22.42 0.46
CA ARG A 87 -9.06 22.70 -0.98
C ARG A 87 -10.44 22.38 -1.53
N PHE A 88 -11.05 21.28 -1.11
CA PHE A 88 -12.44 20.95 -1.44
C PHE A 88 -13.38 22.04 -0.93
N LEU A 89 -13.29 22.45 0.34
CA LEU A 89 -14.13 23.50 0.91
C LEU A 89 -13.99 24.85 0.20
N LYS A 90 -12.78 25.19 -0.21
CA LYS A 90 -12.52 26.40 -1.01
C LYS A 90 -13.17 26.31 -2.40
N THR A 91 -13.11 25.17 -3.04
CA THR A 91 -13.74 24.94 -4.35
C THR A 91 -15.26 24.99 -4.27
N GLU A 92 -15.85 24.53 -3.17
CA GLU A 92 -17.30 24.61 -2.89
C GLU A 92 -17.75 25.98 -2.36
N GLY A 93 -16.83 26.95 -2.23
CA GLY A 93 -17.15 28.28 -1.72
C GLY A 93 -17.48 28.35 -0.23
N VAL A 94 -17.20 27.29 0.54
CA VAL A 94 -17.47 27.22 1.98
C VAL A 94 -16.47 28.08 2.78
N VAL A 95 -15.22 28.14 2.30
CA VAL A 95 -14.17 29.00 2.85
C VAL A 95 -13.53 29.84 1.73
N GLU A 96 -13.27 31.11 1.99
CA GLU A 96 -12.59 31.99 1.04
C GLU A 96 -11.08 31.72 0.97
N ILE A 97 -10.49 31.51 2.14
CA ILE A 97 -9.05 31.27 2.30
C ILE A 97 -8.83 29.85 2.81
N ASP A 98 -7.90 29.11 2.18
CA ASP A 98 -7.48 27.78 2.63
C ASP A 98 -6.50 27.89 3.81
N PRO A 99 -6.92 27.62 5.06
CA PRO A 99 -6.05 27.76 6.23
C PRO A 99 -4.97 26.66 6.30
N ALA A 100 -5.12 25.59 5.52
CA ALA A 100 -4.15 24.49 5.49
C ALA A 100 -3.04 24.70 4.45
N ALA A 101 -3.18 25.68 3.55
CA ALA A 101 -2.24 25.88 2.44
C ALA A 101 -0.79 26.02 2.93
N SER A 102 -0.57 26.85 3.96
CA SER A 102 0.74 27.18 4.54
C SER A 102 1.23 26.20 5.61
N VAL A 103 0.40 25.26 6.06
CA VAL A 103 0.82 24.27 7.07
C VAL A 103 1.95 23.41 6.52
N ALA A 104 3.12 23.47 7.16
CA ALA A 104 4.31 22.77 6.70
C ALA A 104 4.28 21.28 7.06
N HIS A 105 4.72 20.44 6.11
CA HIS A 105 4.91 19.02 6.39
C HIS A 105 6.14 18.83 7.28
N PRO A 106 6.10 17.92 8.28
CA PRO A 106 7.29 17.56 9.01
C PRO A 106 8.31 16.89 8.08
N LYS A 107 9.58 17.21 8.28
CA LYS A 107 10.67 16.55 7.53
C LYS A 107 10.85 15.14 8.06
N TYR A 108 11.02 14.18 7.17
CA TYR A 108 11.38 12.81 7.51
C TYR A 108 12.21 12.17 6.40
N GLU A 109 13.07 11.28 6.81
CA GLU A 109 13.90 10.52 5.89
C GLU A 109 13.08 9.39 5.24
N ILE A 110 13.17 9.28 3.92
CA ILE A 110 12.57 8.17 3.17
C ILE A 110 13.60 7.05 3.12
N LYS A 111 13.49 6.09 4.04
CA LYS A 111 14.36 4.92 4.03
C LYS A 111 14.17 4.11 2.74
N PRO A 112 15.25 3.56 2.18
CA PRO A 112 15.15 2.67 1.04
C PRO A 112 14.29 1.44 1.37
N PRO A 113 13.65 0.81 0.36
CA PRO A 113 12.90 -0.41 0.59
C PRO A 113 13.82 -1.52 1.09
N ARG A 114 13.33 -2.30 2.08
CA ARG A 114 14.03 -3.47 2.57
C ARG A 114 13.98 -4.59 1.51
N ILE A 115 15.11 -5.19 1.27
CA ILE A 115 15.26 -6.35 0.39
C ILE A 115 15.62 -7.55 1.27
N LEU A 116 14.84 -8.62 1.17
CA LEU A 116 15.16 -9.86 1.89
C LEU A 116 16.39 -10.51 1.29
N SER A 117 17.31 -10.93 2.14
CA SER A 117 18.47 -11.71 1.74
C SER A 117 18.04 -13.10 1.28
N LYS A 118 18.95 -13.78 0.58
CA LYS A 118 18.73 -15.15 0.09
C LYS A 118 18.46 -16.16 1.23
N LEU A 119 19.09 -15.95 2.39
CA LEU A 119 18.86 -16.76 3.56
C LEU A 119 17.48 -16.49 4.17
N GLU A 120 17.09 -15.24 4.31
CA GLU A 120 15.78 -14.87 4.87
C GLU A 120 14.61 -15.42 4.05
N TYR A 121 14.59 -15.24 2.73
CA TYR A 121 13.45 -15.77 1.96
C TYR A 121 13.46 -17.32 1.86
N ARG A 122 14.62 -17.98 2.00
CA ARG A 122 14.68 -19.44 2.14
C ARG A 122 14.11 -19.87 3.49
N ALA A 123 14.51 -19.23 4.60
CA ALA A 123 13.98 -19.51 5.92
C ALA A 123 12.46 -19.31 5.98
N LEU A 124 11.94 -18.25 5.34
CA LEU A 124 10.51 -18.02 5.22
C LEU A 124 9.79 -19.16 4.49
N ARG A 125 10.35 -19.62 3.35
CA ARG A 125 9.82 -20.78 2.60
C ARG A 125 9.75 -22.04 3.44
N ASP A 126 10.82 -22.31 4.17
CA ASP A 126 10.89 -23.49 5.04
C ASP A 126 9.88 -23.37 6.19
N ALA A 127 9.75 -22.22 6.81
CA ALA A 127 8.79 -21.97 7.88
C ALA A 127 7.33 -22.16 7.44
N CYS A 128 6.97 -21.78 6.21
CA CYS A 128 5.60 -21.92 5.72
C CYS A 128 5.32 -23.21 4.92
N ARG A 129 6.28 -24.12 4.81
CA ARG A 129 6.20 -25.35 3.99
C ARG A 129 4.99 -26.23 4.31
N SER A 130 4.59 -26.32 5.57
CA SER A 130 3.45 -27.12 6.04
C SER A 130 2.09 -26.45 5.83
N ASP A 131 2.05 -25.16 5.49
CA ASP A 131 0.80 -24.45 5.16
C ASP A 131 0.79 -24.15 3.66
N ALA A 132 0.18 -25.03 2.87
CA ALA A 132 0.15 -24.92 1.41
C ALA A 132 -0.44 -23.58 0.94
N ARG A 133 -1.44 -23.02 1.66
CA ARG A 133 -2.04 -21.73 1.34
C ARG A 133 -1.05 -20.58 1.50
N ILE A 134 -0.40 -20.48 2.67
CA ILE A 134 0.57 -19.40 2.92
C ILE A 134 1.82 -19.59 2.07
N SER A 135 2.28 -20.83 1.89
CA SER A 135 3.38 -21.15 0.98
C SER A 135 3.08 -20.65 -0.46
N ALA A 136 1.87 -20.91 -0.98
CA ALA A 136 1.47 -20.41 -2.29
C ALA A 136 1.40 -18.88 -2.38
N ILE A 137 0.91 -18.21 -1.34
CA ILE A 137 0.87 -16.75 -1.27
C ILE A 137 2.29 -16.17 -1.27
N VAL A 138 3.17 -16.70 -0.43
CA VAL A 138 4.58 -16.25 -0.32
C VAL A 138 5.31 -16.45 -1.63
N GLU A 139 5.19 -17.66 -2.26
CA GLU A 139 5.81 -17.91 -3.56
C GLU A 139 5.25 -16.98 -4.64
N LEU A 140 3.95 -16.81 -4.71
CA LEU A 140 3.34 -15.93 -5.69
C LEU A 140 3.87 -14.49 -5.56
N MET A 141 3.96 -13.97 -4.34
CA MET A 141 4.50 -12.63 -4.11
C MET A 141 6.00 -12.52 -4.41
N LEU A 142 6.80 -13.52 -4.04
CA LEU A 142 8.24 -13.56 -4.30
C LEU A 142 8.60 -13.74 -5.77
N GLN A 143 7.76 -14.45 -6.55
CA GLN A 143 8.04 -14.79 -7.94
C GLN A 143 7.41 -13.84 -8.96
N THR A 144 6.43 -13.03 -8.54
CA THR A 144 5.69 -12.15 -9.45
C THR A 144 5.67 -10.68 -9.03
N GLY A 145 6.07 -10.39 -7.79
CA GLY A 145 5.97 -9.05 -7.25
C GLY A 145 4.54 -8.52 -7.10
N ILE A 146 3.52 -9.38 -7.14
CA ILE A 146 2.11 -9.03 -6.97
C ILE A 146 1.85 -8.36 -5.60
N ARG A 147 0.90 -7.43 -5.54
CA ARG A 147 0.51 -6.78 -4.28
C ARG A 147 -0.38 -7.69 -3.45
N ILE A 148 -0.30 -7.59 -2.11
CA ILE A 148 -1.17 -8.36 -1.21
C ILE A 148 -2.67 -8.17 -1.49
N GLY A 149 -3.10 -6.96 -1.87
CA GLY A 149 -4.49 -6.71 -2.25
C GLY A 149 -4.89 -7.41 -3.54
N GLU A 150 -3.98 -7.50 -4.50
CA GLU A 150 -4.19 -8.23 -5.75
C GLU A 150 -4.27 -9.74 -5.47
N VAL A 151 -3.37 -10.28 -4.62
CA VAL A 151 -3.42 -11.69 -4.17
C VAL A 151 -4.75 -12.04 -3.53
N ALA A 152 -5.25 -11.19 -2.63
CA ALA A 152 -6.53 -11.43 -1.95
C ALA A 152 -7.74 -11.42 -2.89
N ASN A 153 -7.63 -10.73 -4.02
CA ASN A 153 -8.71 -10.60 -5.01
C ASN A 153 -8.58 -11.56 -6.20
N LEU A 154 -7.53 -12.40 -6.25
CA LEU A 154 -7.39 -13.41 -7.31
C LEU A 154 -8.53 -14.44 -7.28
N ARG A 155 -9.08 -14.75 -8.44
CA ARG A 155 -10.14 -15.73 -8.64
C ARG A 155 -9.61 -16.95 -9.42
N LEU A 156 -10.29 -18.07 -9.29
CA LEU A 156 -9.91 -19.31 -10.00
C LEU A 156 -9.84 -19.12 -11.52
N GLU A 157 -10.73 -18.30 -12.09
CA GLU A 157 -10.78 -17.96 -13.50
C GLU A 157 -9.58 -17.13 -13.98
N ASP A 158 -8.88 -16.45 -13.06
CA ASP A 158 -7.73 -15.60 -13.38
C ASP A 158 -6.44 -16.41 -13.52
N TYR A 159 -6.39 -17.65 -13.05
CA TYR A 159 -5.26 -18.56 -13.18
C TYR A 159 -5.40 -19.44 -14.43
N LYS A 160 -4.42 -19.37 -15.33
CA LYS A 160 -4.39 -20.10 -16.61
C LYS A 160 -3.27 -21.16 -16.68
N GLY A 161 -2.79 -21.63 -15.53
CA GLY A 161 -1.70 -22.60 -15.44
C GLY A 161 -0.32 -21.99 -15.61
N THR A 162 -0.08 -21.21 -16.67
CA THR A 162 1.23 -20.59 -16.93
C THR A 162 1.29 -19.11 -16.60
N GLU A 163 0.16 -18.50 -16.31
CA GLU A 163 0.02 -17.08 -16.03
C GLU A 163 -1.15 -16.78 -15.11
N VAL A 164 -1.14 -15.62 -14.49
CA VAL A 164 -2.28 -15.05 -13.76
C VAL A 164 -2.67 -13.70 -14.35
N TYR A 165 -3.97 -13.49 -14.51
CA TYR A 165 -4.51 -12.19 -14.86
C TYR A 165 -4.86 -11.41 -13.61
N ILE A 166 -4.26 -10.24 -13.45
CA ILE A 166 -4.59 -9.31 -12.38
C ILE A 166 -5.64 -8.35 -12.92
N LYS A 167 -6.87 -8.47 -12.40
CA LYS A 167 -7.97 -7.58 -12.77
C LYS A 167 -7.66 -6.13 -12.37
N PRO A 168 -8.20 -5.15 -13.09
CA PRO A 168 -8.14 -3.77 -12.63
C PRO A 168 -8.68 -3.66 -11.20
N PHE A 169 -7.89 -3.05 -10.34
CA PHE A 169 -8.28 -2.87 -8.93
C PHE A 169 -7.97 -1.46 -8.47
N GLU A 170 -9.01 -0.78 -7.97
CA GLU A 170 -8.94 0.63 -7.60
C GLU A 170 -8.42 1.48 -8.78
N SER A 171 -7.25 2.07 -8.60
CA SER A 171 -6.63 2.93 -9.60
C SER A 171 -5.54 2.24 -10.42
N HIS A 172 -5.40 0.91 -10.33
CA HIS A 172 -4.41 0.11 -11.07
C HIS A 172 -5.06 -0.61 -12.26
N GLU A 173 -4.37 -0.56 -13.40
CA GLU A 173 -4.79 -1.27 -14.61
C GLU A 173 -4.60 -2.78 -14.45
N GLY A 174 -5.41 -3.54 -15.21
CA GLY A 174 -5.25 -4.98 -15.32
C GLY A 174 -3.97 -5.33 -16.06
N ARG A 175 -3.40 -6.49 -15.74
CA ARG A 175 -2.22 -7.03 -16.41
C ARG A 175 -2.11 -8.52 -16.25
N THR A 176 -1.47 -9.16 -17.21
CA THR A 176 -1.10 -10.58 -17.14
C THR A 176 0.33 -10.72 -16.64
N ILE A 177 0.56 -11.62 -15.70
CA ILE A 177 1.88 -11.92 -15.15
C ILE A 177 2.20 -13.40 -15.42
N PRO A 178 3.30 -13.70 -16.14
CA PRO A 178 3.75 -15.06 -16.34
C PRO A 178 4.23 -15.66 -15.03
N LEU A 179 3.93 -16.94 -14.81
CA LEU A 179 4.35 -17.69 -13.65
C LEU A 179 5.52 -18.60 -13.99
N ASN A 180 6.58 -18.53 -13.20
CA ASN A 180 7.65 -19.50 -13.27
C ASN A 180 7.25 -20.83 -12.58
N LYS A 181 8.10 -21.84 -12.69
CA LYS A 181 7.85 -23.19 -12.17
C LYS A 181 7.49 -23.16 -10.68
N ALA A 182 8.26 -22.44 -9.86
CA ALA A 182 8.06 -22.37 -8.41
C ALA A 182 6.69 -21.81 -8.02
N ALA A 183 6.27 -20.72 -8.65
CA ALA A 183 4.95 -20.11 -8.40
C ALA A 183 3.81 -21.04 -8.82
N ARG A 184 3.94 -21.72 -9.97
CA ARG A 184 2.94 -22.68 -10.44
C ARG A 184 2.80 -23.87 -9.50
N GLU A 185 3.91 -24.54 -9.18
CA GLU A 185 3.90 -25.72 -8.31
C GLU A 185 3.32 -25.41 -6.91
N ALA A 186 3.65 -24.24 -6.35
CA ALA A 186 3.09 -23.81 -5.07
C ALA A 186 1.58 -23.56 -5.17
N LEU A 187 1.12 -22.90 -6.22
CA LEU A 187 -0.29 -22.61 -6.42
C LEU A 187 -1.09 -23.89 -6.70
N ASP A 188 -0.58 -24.77 -7.57
CA ASP A 188 -1.22 -26.05 -7.90
C ASP A 188 -1.33 -26.97 -6.67
N ARG A 189 -0.27 -27.02 -5.84
CA ARG A 189 -0.31 -27.75 -4.55
C ARG A 189 -1.43 -27.23 -3.66
N TYR A 190 -1.52 -25.92 -3.48
CA TYR A 190 -2.57 -25.33 -2.67
C TYR A 190 -3.96 -25.61 -3.25
N LEU A 191 -4.14 -25.51 -4.57
CA LEU A 191 -5.43 -25.76 -5.22
C LEU A 191 -5.91 -27.20 -5.04
N LYS A 192 -5.01 -28.19 -4.92
CA LYS A 192 -5.36 -29.58 -4.60
C LYS A 192 -5.89 -29.71 -3.16
N GLU A 193 -5.37 -28.93 -2.23
CA GLU A 193 -5.77 -28.93 -0.81
C GLU A 193 -6.92 -27.94 -0.52
N ARG A 194 -7.23 -27.05 -1.47
CA ARG A 194 -8.25 -26.02 -1.30
C ARG A 194 -9.62 -26.65 -1.09
N PRO A 195 -10.40 -26.25 -0.04
CA PRO A 195 -11.77 -26.73 0.14
C PRO A 195 -12.61 -26.58 -1.13
N ASN A 196 -13.36 -27.63 -1.45
CA ASN A 196 -14.28 -27.61 -2.61
C ASN A 196 -15.58 -26.89 -2.23
N VAL A 197 -15.62 -25.58 -2.50
CA VAL A 197 -16.77 -24.71 -2.19
C VAL A 197 -17.11 -23.83 -3.39
N LYS A 198 -18.30 -23.25 -3.40
CA LYS A 198 -18.78 -22.37 -4.49
C LYS A 198 -17.98 -21.05 -4.60
N GLU A 199 -17.21 -20.68 -3.58
CA GLU A 199 -16.40 -19.46 -3.59
C GLU A 199 -15.36 -19.50 -4.72
N LYS A 200 -15.29 -18.42 -5.49
CA LYS A 200 -14.38 -18.28 -6.65
C LYS A 200 -13.02 -17.67 -6.30
N ALA A 201 -12.86 -17.08 -5.11
CA ALA A 201 -11.55 -16.59 -4.68
C ALA A 201 -10.54 -17.75 -4.64
N ILE A 202 -9.31 -17.54 -5.16
CA ILE A 202 -8.26 -18.56 -5.07
C ILE A 202 -7.98 -18.86 -3.59
N PHE A 203 -7.63 -17.83 -2.83
CA PHE A 203 -7.27 -17.98 -1.42
C PHE A 203 -8.48 -17.83 -0.50
N ILE A 204 -8.79 -18.91 0.20
CA ILE A 204 -9.94 -18.98 1.12
C ILE A 204 -9.53 -19.47 2.50
N THR A 205 -10.37 -19.20 3.49
CA THR A 205 -10.24 -19.77 4.84
C THR A 205 -10.58 -21.27 4.83
N LYS A 206 -10.30 -21.97 5.94
CA LYS A 206 -10.72 -23.38 6.14
C LYS A 206 -12.26 -23.52 6.09
N THR A 207 -12.98 -22.44 6.38
CA THR A 207 -14.47 -22.39 6.34
C THR A 207 -15.02 -21.96 4.98
N GLY A 208 -14.16 -21.81 3.95
CA GLY A 208 -14.58 -21.53 2.58
C GLY A 208 -14.83 -20.06 2.25
N HIS A 209 -14.57 -19.12 3.16
CA HIS A 209 -14.71 -17.67 2.90
C HIS A 209 -13.44 -17.07 2.30
N PRO A 210 -13.53 -15.97 1.52
CA PRO A 210 -12.37 -15.28 0.98
C PRO A 210 -11.33 -14.93 2.07
N PHE A 211 -10.06 -15.15 1.78
CA PHE A 211 -8.99 -14.87 2.73
C PHE A 211 -8.61 -13.39 2.68
N LEU A 212 -9.07 -12.63 3.65
CA LEU A 212 -8.98 -11.16 3.67
C LEU A 212 -7.53 -10.67 3.77
N ILE A 213 -7.25 -9.51 3.20
CA ILE A 213 -5.91 -8.87 3.19
C ILE A 213 -5.29 -8.82 4.60
N ARG A 214 -6.08 -8.46 5.63
CA ARG A 214 -5.61 -8.41 7.02
C ARG A 214 -5.13 -9.78 7.51
N ASN A 215 -5.86 -10.83 7.16
CA ASN A 215 -5.53 -12.20 7.59
C ASN A 215 -4.30 -12.73 6.85
N ILE A 216 -4.17 -12.43 5.54
CA ILE A 216 -2.97 -12.75 4.76
C ILE A 216 -1.75 -12.06 5.41
N ARG A 217 -1.88 -10.76 5.73
CA ARG A 217 -0.81 -9.98 6.36
C ARG A 217 -0.38 -10.60 7.70
N SER A 218 -1.32 -10.78 8.62
CA SER A 218 -1.00 -11.34 9.94
C SER A 218 -0.42 -12.76 9.85
N SER A 219 -0.87 -13.56 8.88
CA SER A 219 -0.30 -14.88 8.66
C SER A 219 1.16 -14.80 8.19
N ILE A 220 1.47 -13.95 7.20
CA ILE A 220 2.85 -13.80 6.71
C ILE A 220 3.75 -13.21 7.80
N GLU A 221 3.28 -12.23 8.57
CA GLU A 221 4.01 -11.63 9.70
C GLU A 221 4.38 -12.72 10.73
N ARG A 222 3.43 -13.58 11.10
CA ARG A 222 3.71 -14.72 11.97
C ARG A 222 4.78 -15.65 11.40
N TYR A 223 4.81 -15.88 10.08
CA TYR A 223 5.83 -16.72 9.46
C TYR A 223 7.19 -16.03 9.35
N PHE A 224 7.24 -14.70 9.26
CA PHE A 224 8.49 -13.96 9.44
C PHE A 224 9.05 -14.16 10.84
N ASP A 225 8.20 -14.08 11.87
CA ASP A 225 8.63 -14.31 13.26
C ASP A 225 9.13 -15.74 13.45
N LEU A 226 8.41 -16.76 12.95
CA LEU A 226 8.83 -18.16 13.00
C LEU A 226 10.15 -18.42 12.25
N ALA A 227 10.41 -17.69 11.17
CA ALA A 227 11.65 -17.76 10.42
C ALA A 227 12.79 -16.93 11.03
N GLY A 228 12.56 -16.25 12.16
CA GLY A 228 13.54 -15.37 12.81
C GLY A 228 13.84 -14.08 12.03
N ILE A 229 12.97 -13.68 11.11
CA ILE A 229 13.18 -12.51 10.26
C ILE A 229 12.57 -11.27 10.93
N LYS A 230 13.41 -10.49 11.60
CA LYS A 230 12.97 -9.26 12.30
C LYS A 230 12.69 -8.12 11.32
N ASP A 231 11.75 -7.25 11.71
CA ASP A 231 11.41 -6.00 11.00
C ASP A 231 10.96 -6.15 9.54
N ALA A 232 10.67 -7.38 9.09
CA ALA A 232 10.17 -7.64 7.75
C ALA A 232 8.68 -7.30 7.64
N LYS A 233 8.29 -6.83 6.46
CA LYS A 233 6.91 -6.51 6.10
C LYS A 233 6.51 -7.28 4.86
N VAL A 234 5.23 -7.58 4.73
CA VAL A 234 4.71 -8.33 3.58
C VAL A 234 5.14 -7.72 2.23
N ASN A 235 5.21 -6.39 2.16
CA ASN A 235 5.63 -5.71 0.93
C ASN A 235 7.11 -5.93 0.58
N ASP A 236 7.94 -6.38 1.52
CA ASP A 236 9.36 -6.67 1.28
C ASP A 236 9.55 -7.88 0.36
N LEU A 237 8.58 -8.81 0.31
CA LEU A 237 8.54 -9.86 -0.70
C LEU A 237 8.53 -9.27 -2.12
N ARG A 238 7.67 -8.30 -2.35
CA ARG A 238 7.59 -7.59 -3.62
C ARG A 238 8.82 -6.72 -3.88
N HIS A 239 9.35 -6.04 -2.87
CA HIS A 239 10.59 -5.26 -3.00
C HIS A 239 11.76 -6.16 -3.41
N THR A 240 11.83 -7.35 -2.83
CA THR A 240 12.84 -8.36 -3.14
C THR A 240 12.73 -8.82 -4.59
N TRP A 241 11.53 -9.10 -5.10
CA TRP A 241 11.30 -9.46 -6.49
C TRP A 241 11.77 -8.36 -7.46
N ILE A 242 11.36 -7.10 -7.23
CA ILE A 242 11.74 -5.96 -8.09
C ILE A 242 13.26 -5.81 -8.11
N TYR A 243 13.89 -5.82 -6.95
CA TYR A 243 15.34 -5.67 -6.81
C TYR A 243 16.10 -6.79 -7.55
N HIS A 244 15.71 -8.05 -7.35
CA HIS A 244 16.39 -9.19 -7.97
C HIS A 244 16.31 -9.15 -9.49
N HIS A 245 15.15 -8.83 -10.05
CA HIS A 245 15.00 -8.73 -11.50
C HIS A 245 15.78 -7.56 -12.11
N LEU A 246 15.79 -6.40 -11.46
CA LEU A 246 16.63 -5.27 -11.89
C LEU A 246 18.11 -5.59 -11.78
N SER A 247 18.54 -6.26 -10.70
CA SER A 247 19.93 -6.69 -10.52
C SER A 247 20.36 -7.76 -11.53
N ALA A 248 19.42 -8.55 -12.04
CA ALA A 248 19.63 -9.52 -13.12
C ALA A 248 19.62 -8.89 -14.54
N GLY A 249 19.42 -7.56 -14.64
CA GLY A 249 19.44 -6.85 -15.91
C GLY A 249 18.09 -6.82 -16.65
N THR A 250 16.98 -7.24 -16.01
CA THR A 250 15.66 -7.12 -16.64
C THR A 250 15.33 -5.63 -16.85
N PRO A 251 14.85 -5.23 -18.05
CA PRO A 251 14.59 -3.82 -18.35
C PRO A 251 13.61 -3.18 -17.36
N LEU A 252 13.93 -1.97 -16.92
CA LEU A 252 13.16 -1.20 -15.94
C LEU A 252 11.68 -1.08 -16.30
N VAL A 253 11.39 -0.81 -17.59
CA VAL A 253 10.02 -0.68 -18.12
C VAL A 253 9.25 -1.99 -17.99
N THR A 254 9.89 -3.12 -18.24
CA THR A 254 9.28 -4.46 -18.11
C THR A 254 8.90 -4.72 -16.65
N ILE A 255 9.82 -4.47 -15.71
CA ILE A 255 9.54 -4.62 -14.27
C ILE A 255 8.45 -3.66 -13.81
N SER A 256 8.46 -2.41 -14.28
CA SER A 256 7.43 -1.43 -13.96
C SER A 256 6.04 -1.91 -14.39
N LYS A 257 5.91 -2.44 -15.61
CA LYS A 257 4.65 -2.99 -16.15
C LYS A 257 4.20 -4.21 -15.37
N LEU A 258 5.06 -5.22 -15.18
CA LEU A 258 4.72 -6.44 -14.43
C LEU A 258 4.36 -6.13 -12.97
N ALA A 259 5.09 -5.23 -12.32
CA ALA A 259 4.75 -4.76 -10.98
C ALA A 259 3.45 -3.93 -10.95
N GLY A 260 2.99 -3.39 -12.08
CA GLY A 260 1.84 -2.50 -12.14
C GLY A 260 2.11 -1.17 -11.44
N HIS A 261 3.27 -0.56 -11.69
CA HIS A 261 3.57 0.79 -11.23
C HIS A 261 2.97 1.82 -12.17
N LYS A 262 2.21 2.78 -11.64
CA LYS A 262 1.62 3.87 -12.43
C LYS A 262 2.66 4.84 -12.97
N ARG A 263 3.79 4.97 -12.28
CA ARG A 263 4.87 5.89 -12.63
C ARG A 263 6.17 5.11 -12.64
N LEU A 264 6.96 5.28 -13.69
CA LEU A 264 8.26 4.64 -13.84
C LEU A 264 9.20 5.01 -12.68
N SER A 265 9.11 6.26 -12.20
CA SER A 265 9.86 6.76 -11.05
C SER A 265 9.67 5.93 -9.75
N THR A 266 8.60 5.13 -9.66
CA THR A 266 8.42 4.19 -8.55
C THR A 266 9.39 3.01 -8.65
N THR A 267 9.73 2.59 -9.87
CA THR A 267 10.71 1.52 -10.12
C THR A 267 12.14 2.05 -10.10
N GLU A 268 12.36 3.28 -10.58
CA GLU A 268 13.69 3.94 -10.59
C GLU A 268 14.34 4.03 -9.20
N LYS A 269 13.53 4.12 -8.14
CA LYS A 269 14.03 4.15 -6.75
C LYS A 269 14.88 2.93 -6.39
N TYR A 270 14.67 1.81 -7.06
CA TYR A 270 15.45 0.58 -6.83
C TYR A 270 16.80 0.60 -7.55
N LEU A 271 16.99 1.44 -8.57
CA LEU A 271 18.27 1.53 -9.29
C LEU A 271 19.41 1.95 -8.37
N LYS A 272 19.15 2.83 -7.40
CA LYS A 272 20.14 3.22 -6.40
C LYS A 272 20.65 2.01 -5.61
N LEU A 273 19.77 1.08 -5.24
CA LEU A 273 20.13 -0.15 -4.52
C LEU A 273 20.92 -1.13 -5.40
N VAL A 274 20.64 -1.14 -6.71
CA VAL A 274 21.34 -2.00 -7.67
C VAL A 274 22.73 -1.43 -7.99
N GLY A 275 22.87 -0.09 -8.11
CA GLY A 275 24.13 0.60 -8.39
C GLY A 275 25.18 0.40 -7.30
N GLU A 276 24.78 0.43 -6.04
CA GLU A 276 25.67 0.23 -4.89
C GLU A 276 26.35 -1.16 -4.86
N LYS A 277 25.84 -2.15 -5.60
CA LYS A 277 26.44 -3.49 -5.72
C LYS A 277 27.25 -3.73 -6.99
N LYS A 278 27.26 -2.81 -7.93
CA LYS A 278 27.97 -2.94 -9.23
C LYS A 278 29.17 -2.01 -9.36
N GLU A 279 29.83 -1.65 -8.29
CA GLU A 279 31.15 -1.02 -8.38
C GLU A 279 32.25 -2.05 -8.71
N GLY A 280 32.11 -2.65 -9.88
CA GLY A 280 33.13 -3.38 -10.60
C GLY A 280 33.18 -2.81 -12.01
N ALA A 281 34.22 -2.06 -12.31
CA ALA A 281 34.66 -1.47 -13.59
C ALA A 281 33.57 -1.40 -14.70
N VAL A 282 32.99 -0.24 -14.89
CA VAL A 282 32.26 0.10 -16.12
C VAL A 282 33.25 0.16 -17.25
N LYS A 283 33.28 -0.85 -18.13
CA LYS A 283 33.87 -0.72 -19.45
C LYS A 283 32.97 0.16 -20.29
N LEU A 284 33.41 1.36 -20.61
CA LEU A 284 32.76 2.19 -21.63
C LEU A 284 33.13 1.58 -22.99
N GLU A 285 32.11 1.27 -23.81
CA GLU A 285 32.33 0.93 -25.23
C GLU A 285 32.56 2.25 -25.99
N GLU A 286 33.56 2.26 -26.89
CA GLU A 286 33.77 3.36 -27.84
C GLU A 286 32.64 3.35 -28.86
N LEU A 287 32.07 4.53 -29.15
CA LEU A 287 31.01 4.74 -30.17
C LEU A 287 31.64 4.82 -31.57
#